data_cbc7500b625e1f78e39e0c1eacacf3d9
#
_entry.id   cbc7500b625e1f78e39e0c1eacacf3d9
#
_cell.length_a   1.000
_cell.length_b   1.000
_cell.length_c   1.000
_cell.angle_alpha   90.00
_cell.angle_beta   90.00
_cell.angle_gamma   90.00
#
_symmetry.space_group_name_H-M   'P 1'
#
loop_
_entity.id
_entity.type
_entity.pdbx_description
1 polymer ?
#
loop_
_entity_poly.entity_id
_entity_poly.type
_entity_poly.pdbx_seq_one_letter_code
_entity_poly.pdbx_strand_id
1 'polypeptide(L)'
;TYGGLPGILELDSEKKKAAYLRSLHETVYLKDIIERNNLKNSEEFMELMRVMASCIGSPCNPNKLENTFKSVKNETLDRKTISKYLSYMEDAFLIEKSMRYDIKGRKYIGTLSKYYFQDIGLRNALLNFRQVEENHIMENVIYNELRLRGFCVDVGMVETRTAKERKQLEVDFVANMADRRYYIQSAFAMPDDDKREQECASLKRIDDSFKKIIIMRDDIKPYHDNNGFYIVGLMDFLLKPDLIEQL
;
A
#
# COMPACT_ATOMS: atom_id res chain seq x y z
N THR A 1 -6.78 5.74 11.93
CA THR A 1 -5.69 5.71 12.94
C THR A 1 -5.55 4.33 13.59
N TYR A 2 -6.66 3.73 14.05
CA TYR A 2 -6.64 2.51 14.87
C TYR A 2 -6.94 1.22 14.11
N GLY A 3 -7.04 1.26 12.78
CA GLY A 3 -7.29 0.09 11.93
C GLY A 3 -8.73 -0.40 11.99
N GLY A 4 -8.94 -1.63 11.51
CA GLY A 4 -10.25 -2.28 11.37
C GLY A 4 -10.40 -3.60 12.13
N LEU A 5 -9.48 -3.93 13.05
CA LEU A 5 -9.59 -5.16 13.84
C LEU A 5 -10.85 -5.15 14.72
N PRO A 6 -11.64 -6.25 14.75
CA PRO A 6 -12.90 -6.29 15.49
C PRO A 6 -12.80 -5.88 16.96
N GLY A 7 -11.73 -6.29 17.66
CA GLY A 7 -11.52 -5.94 19.06
C GLY A 7 -11.34 -4.45 19.34
N ILE A 8 -11.07 -3.63 18.32
CA ILE A 8 -10.98 -2.17 18.44
C ILE A 8 -12.36 -1.52 18.62
N LEU A 9 -13.39 -2.12 18.05
CA LEU A 9 -14.77 -1.59 18.11
C LEU A 9 -15.35 -1.64 19.53
N GLU A 10 -14.89 -2.56 20.34
CA GLU A 10 -15.34 -2.75 21.73
C GLU A 10 -14.69 -1.77 22.72
N LEU A 11 -13.67 -1.01 22.28
CA LEU A 11 -12.88 -0.13 23.12
C LEU A 11 -13.38 1.31 23.02
N ASP A 12 -13.65 1.91 24.17
CA ASP A 12 -14.30 3.21 24.35
C ASP A 12 -13.34 4.42 24.32
N SER A 13 -12.00 4.18 24.39
CA SER A 13 -11.03 5.27 24.39
C SER A 13 -9.81 5.00 23.52
N GLU A 14 -9.24 6.08 22.96
CA GLU A 14 -8.03 6.03 22.17
C GLU A 14 -6.86 5.39 22.92
N LYS A 15 -6.74 5.67 24.21
CA LYS A 15 -5.71 5.07 25.07
C LYS A 15 -5.83 3.54 25.13
N LYS A 16 -7.06 3.03 25.28
CA LYS A 16 -7.31 1.58 25.30
C LYS A 16 -7.05 0.96 23.93
N LYS A 17 -7.47 1.60 22.83
CA LYS A 17 -7.21 1.16 21.46
C LYS A 17 -5.71 1.07 21.19
N ALA A 18 -4.95 2.10 21.53
CA ALA A 18 -3.50 2.11 21.36
C ALA A 18 -2.81 1.02 22.21
N ALA A 19 -3.22 0.84 23.47
CA ALA A 19 -2.68 -0.20 24.34
C ALA A 19 -2.97 -1.61 23.81
N TYR A 20 -4.19 -1.85 23.35
CA TYR A 20 -4.61 -3.12 22.75
C TYR A 20 -3.76 -3.46 21.51
N LEU A 21 -3.58 -2.51 20.59
CA LEU A 21 -2.80 -2.74 19.36
C LEU A 21 -1.32 -3.02 19.66
N ARG A 22 -0.72 -2.33 20.62
CA ARG A 22 0.65 -2.62 21.06
C ARG A 22 0.76 -4.02 21.67
N SER A 23 -0.14 -4.35 22.59
CA SER A 23 -0.16 -5.67 23.20
C SER A 23 -0.37 -6.79 22.16
N LEU A 24 -1.30 -6.61 21.23
CA LEU A 24 -1.56 -7.57 20.15
C LEU A 24 -0.32 -7.77 19.28
N HIS A 25 0.36 -6.67 18.91
CA HIS A 25 1.59 -6.73 18.16
C HIS A 25 2.69 -7.50 18.90
N GLU A 26 2.92 -7.20 20.17
CA GLU A 26 4.01 -7.79 20.95
C GLU A 26 3.72 -9.26 21.33
N THR A 27 2.50 -9.56 21.78
CA THR A 27 2.17 -10.87 22.35
C THR A 27 1.68 -11.88 21.33
N VAL A 28 1.08 -11.45 20.24
CA VAL A 28 0.56 -12.35 19.20
C VAL A 28 1.49 -12.38 18.01
N TYR A 29 1.61 -11.26 17.29
CA TYR A 29 2.38 -11.25 16.03
C TYR A 29 3.87 -11.49 16.24
N LEU A 30 4.52 -10.69 17.08
CA LEU A 30 5.97 -10.78 17.27
C LEU A 30 6.35 -12.13 17.91
N LYS A 31 5.67 -12.55 18.95
CA LYS A 31 5.93 -13.81 19.64
C LYS A 31 5.73 -15.01 18.70
N ASP A 32 4.59 -15.08 17.99
CA ASP A 32 4.30 -16.16 17.05
C ASP A 32 5.36 -16.24 15.95
N ILE A 33 5.73 -15.11 15.34
CA ILE A 33 6.75 -15.09 14.28
C ILE A 33 8.10 -15.57 14.81
N ILE A 34 8.51 -15.10 15.99
CA ILE A 34 9.80 -15.49 16.62
C ILE A 34 9.81 -16.99 16.92
N GLU A 35 8.79 -17.49 17.58
CA GLU A 35 8.69 -18.91 18.01
C GLU A 35 8.59 -19.84 16.81
N ARG A 36 7.71 -19.56 15.85
CA ARG A 36 7.47 -20.37 14.66
C ARG A 36 8.71 -20.48 13.76
N ASN A 37 9.48 -19.39 13.66
CA ASN A 37 10.65 -19.34 12.80
C ASN A 37 11.99 -19.50 13.52
N ASN A 38 12.00 -19.78 14.83
CA ASN A 38 13.20 -19.90 15.67
C ASN A 38 14.17 -18.73 15.48
N LEU A 39 13.65 -17.49 15.52
CA LEU A 39 14.46 -16.30 15.30
C LEU A 39 15.42 -16.07 16.47
N LYS A 40 16.73 -16.00 16.16
CA LYS A 40 17.77 -15.73 17.15
C LYS A 40 17.92 -14.23 17.45
N ASN A 41 17.73 -13.38 16.45
CA ASN A 41 17.91 -11.94 16.52
C ASN A 41 16.56 -11.22 16.41
N SER A 42 15.79 -11.25 17.49
CA SER A 42 14.47 -10.61 17.52
C SER A 42 14.53 -9.09 17.41
N GLU A 43 15.61 -8.46 17.88
CA GLU A 43 15.79 -7.01 17.80
C GLU A 43 15.96 -6.53 16.35
N GLU A 44 16.77 -7.21 15.54
CA GLU A 44 16.93 -6.90 14.11
C GLU A 44 15.61 -7.07 13.35
N PHE A 45 14.85 -8.11 13.68
CA PHE A 45 13.53 -8.34 13.10
C PHE A 45 12.55 -7.23 13.45
N MET A 46 12.47 -6.83 14.72
CA MET A 46 11.63 -5.71 15.17
C MET A 46 12.00 -4.41 14.48
N GLU A 47 13.30 -4.15 14.31
CA GLU A 47 13.75 -2.95 13.63
C GLU A 47 13.36 -2.95 12.15
N LEU A 48 13.49 -4.09 11.45
CA LEU A 48 13.00 -4.23 10.10
C LEU A 48 11.48 -3.97 10.01
N MET A 49 10.69 -4.47 10.97
CA MET A 49 9.25 -4.20 11.01
C MET A 49 8.94 -2.71 11.15
N ARG A 50 9.69 -1.97 11.98
CA ARG A 50 9.54 -0.50 12.10
C ARG A 50 9.93 0.23 10.81
N VAL A 51 11.02 -0.19 10.17
CA VAL A 51 11.42 0.36 8.86
C VAL A 51 10.33 0.10 7.82
N MET A 52 9.77 -1.11 7.77
CA MET A 52 8.66 -1.43 6.86
C MET A 52 7.42 -0.58 7.15
N ALA A 53 7.09 -0.37 8.43
CA ALA A 53 5.98 0.49 8.82
C ALA A 53 6.18 1.96 8.40
N SER A 54 7.43 2.45 8.38
CA SER A 54 7.76 3.80 7.91
C SER A 54 7.86 3.92 6.38
N CYS A 55 7.98 2.80 5.66
CA CYS A 55 8.08 2.77 4.20
C CYS A 55 6.76 2.45 3.49
N ILE A 56 5.63 2.51 4.19
CA ILE A 56 4.31 2.23 3.62
C ILE A 56 4.07 3.07 2.36
N GLY A 57 3.51 2.46 1.32
CA GLY A 57 3.25 3.13 0.03
C GLY A 57 4.50 3.45 -0.82
N SER A 58 5.70 3.23 -0.31
CA SER A 58 6.94 3.49 -1.05
C SER A 58 7.49 2.24 -1.73
N PRO A 59 7.97 2.34 -2.99
CA PRO A 59 8.66 1.23 -3.65
C PRO A 59 9.92 0.80 -2.90
N CYS A 60 10.01 -0.48 -2.60
CA CYS A 60 11.03 -1.05 -1.74
C CYS A 60 11.51 -2.41 -2.28
N ASN A 61 12.72 -2.80 -1.94
CA ASN A 61 13.26 -4.14 -2.14
C ASN A 61 14.35 -4.44 -1.09
N PRO A 62 14.78 -5.71 -0.93
CA PRO A 62 15.80 -6.06 0.05
C PRO A 62 17.12 -5.30 -0.09
N ASN A 63 17.54 -4.94 -1.32
CA ASN A 63 18.77 -4.14 -1.53
C ASN A 63 18.63 -2.71 -0.98
N LYS A 64 17.47 -2.06 -1.23
CA LYS A 64 17.20 -0.71 -0.72
C LYS A 64 17.15 -0.73 0.81
N LEU A 65 16.52 -1.75 1.40
CA LEU A 65 16.47 -1.93 2.85
C LEU A 65 17.87 -2.17 3.44
N GLU A 66 18.68 -3.05 2.85
CA GLU A 66 20.06 -3.27 3.28
C GLU A 66 20.87 -1.97 3.30
N ASN A 67 20.74 -1.14 2.25
CA ASN A 67 21.40 0.16 2.19
C ASN A 67 20.88 1.12 3.28
N THR A 68 19.58 1.09 3.58
CA THR A 68 19.00 1.89 4.67
C THR A 68 19.56 1.48 6.02
N PHE A 69 19.67 0.18 6.31
CA PHE A 69 20.29 -0.30 7.55
C PHE A 69 21.76 0.13 7.68
N LYS A 70 22.54 -0.01 6.61
CA LYS A 70 23.94 0.42 6.58
C LYS A 70 24.11 1.93 6.80
N SER A 71 23.28 2.75 6.16
CA SER A 71 23.45 4.22 6.19
C SER A 71 22.88 4.88 7.45
N VAL A 72 21.80 4.35 8.00
CA VAL A 72 21.06 4.99 9.11
C VAL A 72 21.44 4.41 10.46
N LYS A 73 21.75 3.11 10.52
CA LYS A 73 21.93 2.39 11.78
C LYS A 73 23.37 1.97 12.06
N ASN A 74 24.30 2.07 11.11
CA ASN A 74 25.61 1.42 11.17
C ASN A 74 25.55 -0.09 11.45
N GLU A 75 24.41 -0.72 11.18
CA GLU A 75 24.18 -2.15 11.34
C GLU A 75 24.16 -2.83 9.97
N THR A 76 24.59 -4.09 9.91
CA THR A 76 24.60 -4.87 8.68
C THR A 76 23.55 -5.97 8.77
N LEU A 77 22.36 -5.70 8.25
CA LEU A 77 21.37 -6.73 7.98
C LEU A 77 21.48 -7.11 6.49
N ASP A 78 21.92 -8.34 6.22
CA ASP A 78 22.15 -8.77 4.86
C ASP A 78 20.85 -9.03 4.10
N ARG A 79 20.92 -8.88 2.76
CA ARG A 79 19.77 -9.01 1.85
C ARG A 79 19.02 -10.35 1.98
N LYS A 80 19.71 -11.46 2.26
CA LYS A 80 19.07 -12.77 2.38
C LYS A 80 18.23 -12.83 3.65
N THR A 81 18.77 -12.32 4.75
CA THR A 81 18.06 -12.20 6.03
C THR A 81 16.86 -11.27 5.92
N ILE A 82 17.01 -10.11 5.24
CA ILE A 82 15.90 -9.19 4.97
C ILE A 82 14.80 -9.92 4.17
N SER A 83 15.15 -10.61 3.08
CA SER A 83 14.17 -11.34 2.27
C SER A 83 13.43 -12.39 3.08
N LYS A 84 14.14 -13.11 3.96
CA LYS A 84 13.58 -14.11 4.86
C LYS A 84 12.64 -13.48 5.90
N TYR A 85 13.01 -12.35 6.48
CA TYR A 85 12.18 -11.64 7.45
C TYR A 85 10.92 -11.05 6.80
N LEU A 86 11.02 -10.55 5.57
CA LEU A 86 9.84 -10.11 4.81
C LEU A 86 8.87 -11.27 4.57
N SER A 87 9.37 -12.46 4.17
CA SER A 87 8.47 -13.62 4.00
C SER A 87 7.79 -14.03 5.32
N TYR A 88 8.44 -13.90 6.45
CA TYR A 88 7.83 -14.19 7.75
C TYR A 88 6.71 -13.22 8.12
N MET A 89 6.86 -11.93 7.74
CA MET A 89 5.79 -10.94 7.92
C MET A 89 4.62 -11.22 6.95
N GLU A 90 4.90 -11.64 5.72
CA GLU A 90 3.89 -12.05 4.74
C GLU A 90 3.13 -13.30 5.21
N ASP A 91 3.84 -14.33 5.68
CA ASP A 91 3.28 -15.59 6.20
C ASP A 91 2.42 -15.39 7.48
N ALA A 92 2.71 -14.34 8.25
CA ALA A 92 1.94 -13.94 9.43
C ALA A 92 0.78 -12.98 9.09
N PHE A 93 0.53 -12.69 7.81
CA PHE A 93 -0.48 -11.73 7.37
C PHE A 93 -0.33 -10.34 8.01
N LEU A 94 0.90 -9.94 8.33
CA LEU A 94 1.17 -8.59 8.83
C LEU A 94 1.28 -7.59 7.69
N ILE A 95 1.95 -8.01 6.59
CA ILE A 95 2.09 -7.26 5.36
C ILE A 95 1.73 -8.11 4.15
N GLU A 96 1.39 -7.47 3.06
CA GLU A 96 1.23 -8.10 1.76
C GLU A 96 2.05 -7.37 0.70
N LYS A 97 2.69 -8.15 -0.18
CA LYS A 97 3.52 -7.64 -1.26
C LYS A 97 2.71 -7.41 -2.51
N SER A 98 2.77 -6.20 -3.06
CA SER A 98 2.24 -5.86 -4.38
C SER A 98 3.39 -5.70 -5.39
N MET A 99 3.33 -6.46 -6.48
CA MET A 99 4.38 -6.46 -7.49
C MET A 99 4.20 -5.35 -8.51
N ARG A 100 5.28 -4.92 -9.16
CA ARG A 100 5.20 -3.95 -10.25
C ARG A 100 4.87 -4.65 -11.57
N TYR A 101 3.86 -4.12 -12.24
CA TYR A 101 3.37 -4.60 -13.52
C TYR A 101 3.53 -3.53 -14.60
N ASP A 102 4.28 -3.85 -15.66
CA ASP A 102 4.39 -3.01 -16.86
C ASP A 102 3.11 -3.14 -17.69
N ILE A 103 2.28 -2.11 -17.66
CA ILE A 103 0.95 -2.11 -18.29
C ILE A 103 1.08 -2.28 -19.81
N LYS A 104 2.02 -1.57 -20.46
CA LYS A 104 2.24 -1.65 -21.91
C LYS A 104 2.95 -2.92 -22.33
N GLY A 105 3.96 -3.32 -21.57
CA GLY A 105 4.73 -4.55 -21.83
C GLY A 105 4.02 -5.83 -21.37
N ARG A 106 2.93 -5.72 -20.62
CA ARG A 106 2.13 -6.85 -20.09
C ARG A 106 2.97 -7.88 -19.34
N LYS A 107 3.90 -7.40 -18.50
CA LYS A 107 4.84 -8.27 -17.76
C LYS A 107 5.15 -7.72 -16.38
N TYR A 108 5.52 -8.61 -15.47
CA TYR A 108 6.00 -8.21 -14.16
C TYR A 108 7.42 -7.66 -14.21
N ILE A 109 7.68 -6.63 -13.40
CA ILE A 109 8.98 -5.99 -13.22
C ILE A 109 9.51 -6.37 -11.85
N GLY A 110 10.50 -7.27 -11.80
CA GLY A 110 10.97 -7.93 -10.58
C GLY A 110 11.86 -7.10 -9.63
N THR A 111 12.00 -5.78 -9.80
CA THR A 111 13.04 -5.04 -9.06
C THR A 111 12.59 -4.31 -7.83
N LEU A 112 11.38 -3.76 -7.82
CA LEU A 112 10.79 -3.01 -6.71
C LEU A 112 9.36 -3.49 -6.49
N SER A 113 8.92 -3.52 -5.25
CA SER A 113 7.53 -3.84 -4.89
C SER A 113 7.06 -2.83 -3.86
N LYS A 114 5.76 -2.65 -3.72
CA LYS A 114 5.20 -1.98 -2.53
C LYS A 114 4.77 -3.04 -1.53
N TYR A 115 4.75 -2.67 -0.26
CA TYR A 115 4.23 -3.50 0.82
C TYR A 115 3.14 -2.74 1.54
N TYR A 116 2.03 -3.41 1.77
CA TYR A 116 0.86 -2.86 2.45
C TYR A 116 0.61 -3.64 3.74
N PHE A 117 0.32 -2.93 4.82
CA PHE A 117 -0.07 -3.57 6.08
C PHE A 117 -1.52 -4.04 5.99
N GLN A 118 -1.79 -5.25 6.48
CA GLN A 118 -3.15 -5.78 6.52
C GLN A 118 -4.05 -5.01 7.49
N ASP A 119 -3.46 -4.40 8.52
CA ASP A 119 -4.16 -3.49 9.43
C ASP A 119 -3.32 -2.24 9.71
N ILE A 120 -3.92 -1.07 9.47
CA ILE A 120 -3.27 0.23 9.68
C ILE A 120 -3.05 0.53 11.18
N GLY A 121 -3.89 0.01 12.06
CA GLY A 121 -3.72 0.17 13.51
C GLY A 121 -2.47 -0.53 14.02
N LEU A 122 -2.19 -1.74 13.53
CA LEU A 122 -0.94 -2.46 13.82
C LEU A 122 0.28 -1.71 13.28
N ARG A 123 0.21 -1.22 12.03
CA ARG A 123 1.26 -0.35 11.45
C ARG A 123 1.53 0.87 12.33
N ASN A 124 0.50 1.58 12.74
CA ASN A 124 0.62 2.78 13.54
C ASN A 124 1.14 2.48 14.96
N ALA A 125 0.76 1.34 15.54
CA ALA A 125 1.29 0.89 16.83
C ALA A 125 2.81 0.65 16.80
N LEU A 126 3.34 0.06 15.72
CA LEU A 126 4.79 -0.10 15.49
C LEU A 126 5.55 1.22 15.53
N LEU A 127 4.94 2.31 15.07
CA LEU A 127 5.50 3.65 15.05
C LEU A 127 5.07 4.50 16.25
N ASN A 128 4.49 3.89 17.29
CA ASN A 128 3.96 4.59 18.47
C ASN A 128 2.98 5.72 18.11
N PHE A 129 2.24 5.57 17.01
CA PHE A 129 1.28 6.57 16.48
C PHE A 129 1.89 7.94 16.16
N ARG A 130 3.22 8.01 15.88
CA ARG A 130 3.94 9.28 15.63
C ARG A 130 3.90 9.72 14.17
N GLN A 131 3.83 8.78 13.25
CA GLN A 131 3.86 9.05 11.79
C GLN A 131 2.49 8.73 11.21
N VAL A 132 1.69 9.76 11.00
CA VAL A 132 0.40 9.65 10.31
C VAL A 132 0.57 10.29 8.94
N GLU A 133 1.01 9.49 7.98
CA GLU A 133 1.14 9.86 6.57
C GLU A 133 -0.18 9.54 5.89
N GLU A 134 -1.14 10.47 5.98
CA GLU A 134 -2.54 10.23 5.58
C GLU A 134 -2.69 9.76 4.13
N ASN A 135 -1.86 10.27 3.20
CA ASN A 135 -1.86 9.85 1.81
C ASN A 135 -1.47 8.37 1.64
N HIS A 136 -0.40 7.94 2.31
CA HIS A 136 0.03 6.53 2.27
C HIS A 136 -0.92 5.61 3.02
N ILE A 137 -1.53 6.10 4.11
CA ILE A 137 -2.58 5.36 4.82
C ILE A 137 -3.79 5.17 3.93
N MET A 138 -4.22 6.22 3.22
CA MET A 138 -5.33 6.14 2.27
C MET A 138 -5.04 5.10 1.17
N GLU A 139 -3.86 5.14 0.59
CA GLU A 139 -3.42 4.16 -0.41
C GLU A 139 -3.48 2.73 0.15
N ASN A 140 -2.98 2.49 1.37
CA ASN A 140 -3.04 1.18 2.00
C ASN A 140 -4.49 0.72 2.28
N VAL A 141 -5.37 1.61 2.70
CA VAL A 141 -6.79 1.30 2.92
C VAL A 141 -7.47 0.90 1.62
N ILE A 142 -7.22 1.61 0.51
CA ILE A 142 -7.75 1.27 -0.81
C ILE A 142 -7.22 -0.10 -1.26
N TYR A 143 -5.92 -0.38 -1.07
CA TYR A 143 -5.33 -1.68 -1.36
C TYR A 143 -6.06 -2.80 -0.62
N ASN A 144 -6.21 -2.67 0.69
CA ASN A 144 -6.86 -3.69 1.53
C ASN A 144 -8.31 -3.90 1.11
N GLU A 145 -9.05 -2.85 0.78
CA GLU A 145 -10.43 -2.93 0.31
C GLU A 145 -10.52 -3.68 -1.04
N LEU A 146 -9.63 -3.39 -1.99
CA LEU A 146 -9.57 -4.10 -3.26
C LEU A 146 -9.27 -5.59 -3.06
N ARG A 147 -8.34 -5.93 -2.13
CA ARG A 147 -8.03 -7.31 -1.78
C ARG A 147 -9.22 -8.02 -1.13
N LEU A 148 -9.93 -7.34 -0.21
CA LEU A 148 -11.14 -7.85 0.44
C LEU A 148 -12.24 -8.18 -0.58
N ARG A 149 -12.38 -7.37 -1.63
CA ARG A 149 -13.31 -7.61 -2.76
C ARG A 149 -12.85 -8.72 -3.72
N GLY A 150 -11.70 -9.33 -3.48
CA GLY A 150 -11.19 -10.47 -4.26
C GLY A 150 -10.36 -10.10 -5.47
N PHE A 151 -9.96 -8.82 -5.64
CA PHE A 151 -9.06 -8.43 -6.71
C PHE A 151 -7.63 -8.89 -6.46
N CYS A 152 -6.94 -9.33 -7.51
CA CYS A 152 -5.48 -9.36 -7.55
C CYS A 152 -4.99 -7.96 -7.87
N VAL A 153 -4.13 -7.39 -7.00
CA VAL A 153 -3.73 -5.97 -7.05
C VAL A 153 -2.23 -5.85 -7.23
N ASP A 154 -1.82 -5.21 -8.31
CA ASP A 154 -0.44 -4.91 -8.65
C ASP A 154 -0.21 -3.40 -8.70
N VAL A 155 1.04 -2.95 -8.57
CA VAL A 155 1.44 -1.56 -8.84
C VAL A 155 1.68 -1.39 -10.33
N GLY A 156 0.94 -0.51 -10.98
CA GLY A 156 1.05 -0.27 -12.41
C GLY A 156 2.24 0.62 -12.76
N MET A 157 2.90 0.30 -13.89
CA MET A 157 3.96 1.13 -14.46
C MET A 157 3.65 1.42 -15.92
N VAL A 158 3.75 2.70 -16.30
CA VAL A 158 3.66 3.16 -17.69
C VAL A 158 4.93 3.89 -18.05
N GLU A 159 5.61 3.42 -19.08
CA GLU A 159 6.79 4.09 -19.59
C GLU A 159 6.42 5.18 -20.58
N THR A 160 6.99 6.36 -20.40
CA THR A 160 6.92 7.47 -21.37
C THR A 160 8.31 7.74 -21.91
N ARG A 161 8.40 7.91 -23.22
CA ARG A 161 9.64 8.31 -23.91
C ARG A 161 9.42 9.68 -24.52
N THR A 162 10.27 10.62 -24.15
CA THR A 162 10.47 11.86 -24.88
C THR A 162 11.82 11.77 -25.64
N ALA A 163 12.08 12.68 -26.57
CA ALA A 163 13.35 12.71 -27.30
C ALA A 163 14.59 12.82 -26.40
N LYS A 164 14.42 13.26 -25.13
CA LYS A 164 15.51 13.54 -24.18
C LYS A 164 15.50 12.62 -22.94
N GLU A 165 14.36 12.01 -22.60
CA GLU A 165 14.21 11.28 -21.33
C GLU A 165 13.26 10.09 -21.45
N ARG A 166 13.62 9.04 -20.71
CA ARG A 166 12.75 7.89 -20.43
C ARG A 166 12.25 8.04 -18.99
N LYS A 167 10.95 8.31 -18.83
CA LYS A 167 10.31 8.48 -17.53
C LYS A 167 9.33 7.33 -17.31
N GLN A 168 9.34 6.79 -16.08
CA GLN A 168 8.34 5.83 -15.63
C GLN A 168 7.30 6.57 -14.79
N LEU A 169 6.02 6.41 -15.12
CA LEU A 169 4.90 6.89 -14.34
C LEU A 169 4.26 5.69 -13.62
N GLU A 170 3.90 5.89 -12.37
CA GLU A 170 3.25 4.88 -11.55
C GLU A 170 1.74 5.04 -11.63
N VAL A 171 1.03 3.92 -11.65
CA VAL A 171 -0.40 3.80 -11.38
C VAL A 171 -0.51 3.03 -10.08
N ASP A 172 -1.15 3.60 -9.07
CA ASP A 172 -1.11 3.01 -7.72
C ASP A 172 -1.61 1.57 -7.73
N PHE A 173 -2.70 1.29 -8.46
CA PHE A 173 -3.24 -0.06 -8.52
C PHE A 173 -3.68 -0.48 -9.93
N VAL A 174 -3.29 -1.69 -10.30
CA VAL A 174 -3.88 -2.47 -11.39
C VAL A 174 -4.67 -3.60 -10.73
N ALA A 175 -5.97 -3.42 -10.61
CA ALA A 175 -6.86 -4.38 -9.96
C ALA A 175 -7.48 -5.32 -11.00
N ASN A 176 -7.19 -6.62 -10.88
CA ASN A 176 -7.66 -7.65 -11.81
C ASN A 176 -8.55 -8.66 -11.09
N MET A 177 -9.70 -9.02 -11.70
CA MET A 177 -10.55 -10.11 -11.25
C MET A 177 -11.27 -10.74 -12.47
N ALA A 178 -10.92 -11.98 -12.80
CA ALA A 178 -11.36 -12.66 -14.00
C ALA A 178 -11.08 -11.85 -15.28
N ASP A 179 -12.10 -11.44 -16.02
CA ASP A 179 -12.03 -10.62 -17.24
C ASP A 179 -12.04 -9.11 -16.96
N ARG A 180 -12.22 -8.69 -15.69
CA ARG A 180 -12.31 -7.28 -15.28
C ARG A 180 -10.94 -6.76 -14.87
N ARG A 181 -10.60 -5.57 -15.33
CA ARG A 181 -9.41 -4.81 -14.96
C ARG A 181 -9.77 -3.36 -14.73
N TYR A 182 -9.22 -2.81 -13.65
CA TYR A 182 -9.33 -1.39 -13.30
C TYR A 182 -7.96 -0.80 -13.07
N TYR A 183 -7.73 0.42 -13.56
CA TYR A 183 -6.57 1.24 -13.23
C TYR A 183 -7.01 2.29 -12.24
N ILE A 184 -6.43 2.25 -11.05
CA ILE A 184 -6.90 3.07 -9.93
C ILE A 184 -5.75 3.93 -9.42
N GLN A 185 -6.05 5.22 -9.24
CA GLN A 185 -5.15 6.20 -8.63
C GLN A 185 -5.73 6.66 -7.30
N SER A 186 -4.90 6.71 -6.25
CA SER A 186 -5.23 7.27 -4.96
C SER A 186 -4.81 8.73 -4.92
N ALA A 187 -5.75 9.66 -4.99
CA ALA A 187 -5.48 11.10 -4.97
C ALA A 187 -5.94 11.70 -3.64
N PHE A 188 -5.00 11.98 -2.73
CA PHE A 188 -5.32 12.54 -1.42
C PHE A 188 -6.01 13.90 -1.52
N ALA A 189 -5.53 14.77 -2.43
CA ALA A 189 -6.15 16.06 -2.75
C ALA A 189 -5.78 16.48 -4.17
N MET A 190 -6.72 17.12 -4.86
CA MET A 190 -6.50 17.76 -6.18
C MET A 190 -6.98 19.22 -6.12
N PRO A 191 -6.26 20.12 -5.41
CA PRO A 191 -6.72 21.48 -5.13
C PRO A 191 -6.75 22.37 -6.37
N ASP A 192 -5.96 22.06 -7.38
CA ASP A 192 -5.81 22.84 -8.60
C ASP A 192 -5.64 21.94 -9.84
N ASP A 193 -5.65 22.56 -11.02
CA ASP A 193 -5.55 21.86 -12.29
C ASP A 193 -4.17 21.22 -12.50
N ASP A 194 -3.09 21.85 -12.01
CA ASP A 194 -1.73 21.31 -12.12
C ASP A 194 -1.59 20.00 -11.33
N LYS A 195 -2.11 19.97 -10.11
CA LYS A 195 -2.12 18.76 -9.29
C LYS A 195 -3.00 17.67 -9.90
N ARG A 196 -4.17 18.06 -10.42
CA ARG A 196 -5.06 17.15 -11.17
C ARG A 196 -4.35 16.55 -12.38
N GLU A 197 -3.66 17.36 -13.18
CA GLU A 197 -2.91 16.90 -14.35
C GLU A 197 -1.81 15.90 -13.93
N GLN A 198 -1.12 16.18 -12.85
CA GLN A 198 -0.10 15.28 -12.28
C GLN A 198 -0.67 13.92 -11.89
N GLU A 199 -1.78 13.88 -11.16
CA GLU A 199 -2.44 12.64 -10.72
C GLU A 199 -3.02 11.84 -11.90
N CYS A 200 -3.51 12.53 -12.92
CA CYS A 200 -4.05 11.91 -14.14
C CYS A 200 -2.98 11.46 -15.14
N ALA A 201 -1.74 11.93 -15.00
CA ALA A 201 -0.70 11.78 -16.03
C ALA A 201 -0.40 10.33 -16.40
N SER A 202 -0.38 9.42 -15.42
CA SER A 202 -0.17 7.99 -15.65
C SER A 202 -1.34 7.35 -16.38
N LEU A 203 -2.57 7.64 -15.95
CA LEU A 203 -3.80 7.08 -16.52
C LEU A 203 -4.03 7.53 -17.97
N LYS A 204 -3.69 8.79 -18.31
CA LYS A 204 -3.76 9.34 -19.68
C LYS A 204 -2.84 8.61 -20.68
N ARG A 205 -1.81 7.91 -20.19
CA ARG A 205 -0.84 7.19 -21.03
C ARG A 205 -1.23 5.72 -21.30
N ILE A 206 -2.33 5.27 -20.73
CA ILE A 206 -2.85 3.93 -20.95
C ILE A 206 -3.86 3.97 -22.09
N ASP A 207 -3.56 3.27 -23.19
CA ASP A 207 -4.30 3.35 -24.45
C ASP A 207 -5.36 2.23 -24.59
N ASP A 208 -5.59 1.44 -23.54
CA ASP A 208 -6.62 0.40 -23.56
C ASP A 208 -7.99 0.90 -23.05
N SER A 209 -9.03 0.06 -23.22
CA SER A 209 -10.41 0.37 -22.90
C SER A 209 -10.81 0.06 -21.44
N PHE A 210 -9.90 -0.44 -20.62
CA PHE A 210 -10.21 -0.73 -19.24
C PHE A 210 -10.50 0.55 -18.44
N LYS A 211 -11.36 0.43 -17.44
CA LYS A 211 -11.83 1.57 -16.65
C LYS A 211 -10.70 2.19 -15.85
N LYS A 212 -10.67 3.51 -15.82
CA LYS A 212 -9.71 4.34 -15.09
C LYS A 212 -10.45 5.10 -14.00
N ILE A 213 -10.00 4.92 -12.76
CA ILE A 213 -10.69 5.39 -11.57
C ILE A 213 -9.74 6.24 -10.74
N ILE A 214 -10.21 7.35 -10.21
CA ILE A 214 -9.48 8.17 -9.24
C ILE A 214 -10.29 8.19 -7.96
N ILE A 215 -9.69 7.71 -6.87
CA ILE A 215 -10.29 7.72 -5.55
C ILE A 215 -9.73 8.91 -4.79
N MET A 216 -10.61 9.84 -4.40
CA MET A 216 -10.26 11.04 -3.64
C MET A 216 -10.58 10.87 -2.16
N ARG A 217 -9.78 11.50 -1.28
CA ARG A 217 -10.09 11.52 0.15
C ARG A 217 -11.45 12.15 0.45
N ASP A 218 -11.74 13.25 -0.23
CA ASP A 218 -12.90 14.08 0.05
C ASP A 218 -14.22 13.38 -0.34
N ASP A 219 -15.27 13.66 0.42
CA ASP A 219 -16.61 13.17 0.11
C ASP A 219 -17.20 13.99 -1.05
N ILE A 220 -17.12 13.41 -2.22
CA ILE A 220 -17.58 14.02 -3.47
C ILE A 220 -18.64 13.16 -4.13
N LYS A 221 -19.60 13.78 -4.80
CA LYS A 221 -20.55 13.04 -5.64
C LYS A 221 -19.79 12.42 -6.82
N PRO A 222 -19.91 11.10 -7.04
CA PRO A 222 -19.21 10.45 -8.14
C PRO A 222 -19.56 11.02 -9.52
N TYR A 223 -18.57 11.17 -10.38
CA TYR A 223 -18.76 11.70 -11.75
C TYR A 223 -17.65 11.20 -12.70
N HIS A 224 -17.90 11.37 -14.02
CA HIS A 224 -16.85 11.20 -15.01
C HIS A 224 -16.27 12.57 -15.39
N ASP A 225 -14.93 12.65 -15.43
CA ASP A 225 -14.26 13.85 -15.88
C ASP A 225 -14.19 13.95 -17.42
N ASN A 226 -13.62 15.04 -17.95
CA ASN A 226 -13.47 15.26 -19.38
C ASN A 226 -12.57 14.23 -20.09
N ASN A 227 -11.78 13.45 -19.36
CA ASN A 227 -10.96 12.36 -19.91
C ASN A 227 -11.69 11.01 -19.84
N GLY A 228 -12.92 10.98 -19.34
CA GLY A 228 -13.69 9.76 -19.12
C GLY A 228 -13.26 8.96 -17.88
N PHE A 229 -12.43 9.55 -16.99
CA PHE A 229 -12.05 8.90 -15.74
C PHE A 229 -13.17 9.00 -14.74
N TYR A 230 -13.45 7.89 -14.03
CA TYR A 230 -14.41 7.89 -12.95
C TYR A 230 -13.80 8.41 -11.67
N ILE A 231 -14.36 9.49 -11.13
CA ILE A 231 -13.88 10.14 -9.90
C ILE A 231 -14.88 9.83 -8.79
N VAL A 232 -14.36 9.33 -7.66
CA VAL A 232 -15.19 8.90 -6.52
C VAL A 232 -14.53 9.26 -5.19
N GLY A 233 -15.33 9.58 -4.18
CA GLY A 233 -14.85 9.79 -2.82
C GLY A 233 -14.50 8.47 -2.12
N LEU A 234 -13.51 8.50 -1.23
CA LEU A 234 -13.06 7.33 -0.47
C LEU A 234 -14.18 6.65 0.31
N MET A 235 -15.04 7.45 0.96
CA MET A 235 -16.15 6.88 1.75
C MET A 235 -17.17 6.16 0.87
N ASP A 236 -17.51 6.72 -0.28
CA ASP A 236 -18.39 6.06 -1.25
C ASP A 236 -17.76 4.77 -1.78
N PHE A 237 -16.47 4.80 -2.09
CA PHE A 237 -15.72 3.60 -2.49
C PHE A 237 -15.76 2.51 -1.41
N LEU A 238 -15.53 2.83 -0.14
CA LEU A 238 -15.51 1.85 0.95
C LEU A 238 -16.90 1.31 1.32
N LEU A 239 -17.93 2.15 1.29
CA LEU A 239 -19.26 1.80 1.77
C LEU A 239 -20.18 1.19 0.69
N LYS A 240 -19.81 1.32 -0.59
CA LYS A 240 -20.60 0.83 -1.74
C LYS A 240 -19.78 -0.21 -2.53
N PRO A 241 -19.80 -1.50 -2.13
CA PRO A 241 -18.96 -2.54 -2.75
C PRO A 241 -19.10 -2.62 -4.26
N ASP A 242 -20.33 -2.49 -4.77
CA ASP A 242 -20.64 -2.66 -6.19
C ASP A 242 -20.33 -1.43 -7.04
N LEU A 243 -19.88 -0.33 -6.43
CA LEU A 243 -19.76 0.97 -7.11
C LEU A 243 -18.84 0.92 -8.34
N ILE A 244 -17.70 0.23 -8.22
CA ILE A 244 -16.76 0.11 -9.35
C ILE A 244 -17.10 -1.04 -10.30
N GLU A 245 -17.95 -1.96 -9.90
CA GLU A 245 -18.38 -3.09 -10.73
C GLU A 245 -19.52 -2.73 -11.68
N GLN A 246 -20.28 -1.69 -11.34
CA GLN A 246 -21.40 -1.17 -12.15
C GLN A 246 -20.94 -0.20 -13.26
N LEU A 247 -19.65 0.07 -13.37
CA LEU A 247 -19.05 0.98 -14.36
C LEU A 247 -18.89 0.29 -15.76
#